data_7a14f31b7988d1b3b877452c078859fd
#
_entry.id   7a14f31b7988d1b3b877452c078859fd
#
_cell.length_a   1.000
_cell.length_b   1.000
_cell.length_c   1.000
_cell.angle_alpha   90.00
_cell.angle_beta   90.00
_cell.angle_gamma   90.00
#
_symmetry.space_group_name_H-M   'P 1'
#
loop_
_entity.id
_entity.type
_entity.pdbx_description
1 polymer ?
#
loop_
_entity_poly.entity_id
_entity_poly.type
_entity_poly.pdbx_seq_one_letter_code
_entity_poly.pdbx_strand_id
1 'polypeptide(L)'
;MSVEIRRATHDDLPGILRLLRLDLGWPADERAQRLWDWKHVQNPFGASHVWVGLEDTEVVAVRTFMRWQLREPDGGLVQAARAVDTVTDRDHRARGWFRRLTELSMDSLGADGVPVLFNPPNAQSAPANLSLGWSDQPRPSVWFRPSRLRSVPVVLRSR
;
A
#
# COMPACT_ATOMS: atom_id res chain seq x y z
N MET A 1 6.00 -6.37 -26.82
CA MET A 1 5.70 -6.24 -25.37
C MET A 1 5.01 -4.91 -25.16
N SER A 2 3.73 -4.93 -24.83
CA SER A 2 2.97 -3.73 -24.48
C SER A 2 3.14 -3.46 -22.99
N VAL A 3 3.24 -2.19 -22.62
CA VAL A 3 3.36 -1.75 -21.22
C VAL A 3 2.17 -0.84 -20.91
N GLU A 4 1.41 -1.20 -19.92
CA GLU A 4 0.25 -0.43 -19.47
C GLU A 4 0.35 -0.12 -17.98
N ILE A 5 -0.10 1.08 -17.57
CA ILE A 5 -0.30 1.44 -16.18
C ILE A 5 -1.71 2.02 -16.05
N ARG A 6 -2.49 1.45 -15.15
CA ARG A 6 -3.87 1.87 -14.92
C ARG A 6 -4.35 1.54 -13.51
N ARG A 7 -5.52 2.04 -13.16
CA ARG A 7 -6.22 1.56 -11.97
C ARG A 7 -6.54 0.07 -12.12
N ALA A 8 -6.37 -0.66 -11.02
CA ALA A 8 -6.71 -2.07 -10.98
C ALA A 8 -8.22 -2.27 -11.11
N THR A 9 -8.58 -3.32 -11.80
CA THR A 9 -9.94 -3.87 -11.87
C THR A 9 -10.05 -5.13 -11.02
N HIS A 10 -11.24 -5.70 -10.93
CA HIS A 10 -11.44 -6.98 -10.24
C HIS A 10 -10.65 -8.13 -10.89
N ASP A 11 -10.51 -8.09 -12.21
CA ASP A 11 -9.82 -9.12 -12.98
C ASP A 11 -8.30 -9.16 -12.72
N ASP A 12 -7.72 -8.08 -12.20
CA ASP A 12 -6.31 -8.02 -11.85
C ASP A 12 -5.99 -8.71 -10.51
N LEU A 13 -7.01 -8.97 -9.70
CA LEU A 13 -6.83 -9.44 -8.33
C LEU A 13 -6.01 -10.74 -8.23
N PRO A 14 -6.20 -11.76 -9.09
CA PRO A 14 -5.35 -12.96 -9.05
C PRO A 14 -3.87 -12.64 -9.23
N GLY A 15 -3.53 -11.74 -10.17
CA GLY A 15 -2.16 -11.28 -10.44
C GLY A 15 -1.58 -10.48 -9.26
N ILE A 16 -2.38 -9.60 -8.67
CA ILE A 16 -2.01 -8.83 -7.47
C ILE A 16 -1.70 -9.78 -6.32
N LEU A 17 -2.60 -10.71 -6.00
CA LEU A 17 -2.41 -11.66 -4.89
C LEU A 17 -1.19 -12.56 -5.14
N ARG A 18 -0.90 -12.93 -6.39
CA ARG A 18 0.32 -13.66 -6.75
C ARG A 18 1.57 -12.86 -6.33
N LEU A 19 1.66 -11.59 -6.70
CA LEU A 19 2.79 -10.74 -6.34
C LEU A 19 2.92 -10.54 -4.84
N LEU A 20 1.83 -10.26 -4.14
CA LEU A 20 1.83 -10.06 -2.69
C LEU A 20 2.28 -11.32 -1.93
N ARG A 21 1.91 -12.48 -2.44
CA ARG A 21 2.36 -13.78 -1.89
C ARG A 21 3.86 -13.97 -2.05
N LEU A 22 4.37 -13.74 -3.25
CA LEU A 22 5.77 -13.99 -3.58
C LEU A 22 6.75 -13.08 -2.82
N ASP A 23 6.37 -11.81 -2.60
CA ASP A 23 7.30 -10.82 -2.05
C ASP A 23 6.95 -10.33 -0.64
N LEU A 24 5.69 -10.37 -0.23
CA LEU A 24 5.25 -9.89 1.08
C LEU A 24 4.75 -11.00 2.02
N GLY A 25 4.83 -12.26 1.60
CA GLY A 25 4.46 -13.40 2.43
C GLY A 25 2.96 -13.49 2.73
N TRP A 26 2.11 -12.97 1.84
CA TRP A 26 0.67 -13.13 1.97
C TRP A 26 0.27 -14.61 1.90
N PRO A 27 -0.85 -15.02 2.51
CA PRO A 27 -1.32 -16.40 2.47
C PRO A 27 -1.42 -16.96 1.05
N ALA A 28 -1.23 -18.26 0.88
CA ALA A 28 -1.32 -18.92 -0.42
C ALA A 28 -2.73 -19.46 -0.73
N ASP A 29 -3.64 -19.34 0.21
CA ASP A 29 -5.01 -19.85 0.16
C ASP A 29 -6.05 -18.71 0.16
N GLU A 30 -7.30 -19.05 0.34
CA GLU A 30 -8.44 -18.11 0.39
C GLU A 30 -8.33 -17.02 1.47
N ARG A 31 -7.43 -17.17 2.47
CA ARG A 31 -7.17 -16.13 3.46
C ARG A 31 -6.59 -14.87 2.81
N ALA A 32 -5.87 -15.01 1.69
CA ALA A 32 -5.36 -13.86 0.95
C ALA A 32 -6.50 -12.99 0.42
N GLN A 33 -7.52 -13.62 -0.19
CA GLN A 33 -8.70 -12.92 -0.68
C GLN A 33 -9.45 -12.24 0.47
N ARG A 34 -9.71 -12.95 1.57
CA ARG A 34 -10.38 -12.37 2.75
C ARG A 34 -9.60 -11.20 3.35
N LEU A 35 -8.26 -11.30 3.40
CA LEU A 35 -7.40 -10.21 3.88
C LEU A 35 -7.45 -9.00 2.95
N TRP A 36 -7.44 -9.24 1.64
CA TRP A 36 -7.59 -8.19 0.63
C TRP A 36 -8.93 -7.47 0.77
N ASP A 37 -10.02 -8.23 0.82
CA ASP A 37 -11.37 -7.68 0.93
C ASP A 37 -11.53 -6.85 2.20
N TRP A 38 -11.10 -7.38 3.35
CA TRP A 38 -11.13 -6.65 4.61
C TRP A 38 -10.32 -5.36 4.57
N LYS A 39 -9.11 -5.42 4.01
CA LYS A 39 -8.15 -4.30 4.06
C LYS A 39 -8.41 -3.24 3.00
N HIS A 40 -8.75 -3.67 1.78
CA HIS A 40 -8.78 -2.80 0.61
C HIS A 40 -10.16 -2.52 0.04
N VAL A 41 -11.13 -3.42 0.25
CA VAL A 41 -12.49 -3.24 -0.24
C VAL A 41 -13.40 -2.74 0.88
N GLN A 42 -13.37 -3.38 2.05
CA GLN A 42 -14.24 -3.10 3.19
C GLN A 42 -13.64 -2.11 4.20
N ASN A 43 -12.62 -1.37 3.79
CA ASN A 43 -12.00 -0.36 4.65
C ASN A 43 -13.04 0.71 5.06
N PRO A 44 -13.20 1.03 6.37
CA PRO A 44 -14.20 1.97 6.86
C PRO A 44 -14.03 3.41 6.34
N PHE A 45 -12.85 3.75 5.81
CA PHE A 45 -12.58 5.05 5.21
C PHE A 45 -12.76 5.05 3.68
N GLY A 46 -13.25 3.97 3.12
CA GLY A 46 -13.46 3.77 1.69
C GLY A 46 -12.46 2.79 1.05
N ALA A 47 -12.79 2.31 -0.13
CA ALA A 47 -11.94 1.39 -0.87
C ALA A 47 -10.57 2.00 -1.18
N SER A 48 -9.53 1.18 -1.14
CA SER A 48 -8.16 1.60 -1.47
C SER A 48 -8.02 1.98 -2.93
N HIS A 49 -7.12 2.93 -3.21
CA HIS A 49 -6.68 3.21 -4.57
C HIS A 49 -5.59 2.21 -4.95
N VAL A 50 -5.86 1.39 -5.95
CA VAL A 50 -4.93 0.36 -6.40
C VAL A 50 -4.56 0.63 -7.84
N TRP A 51 -3.27 0.65 -8.12
CA TRP A 51 -2.71 0.80 -9.44
C TRP A 51 -1.86 -0.41 -9.80
N VAL A 52 -1.97 -0.85 -11.03
CA VAL A 52 -1.20 -1.97 -11.57
C VAL A 52 -0.37 -1.53 -12.76
N GLY A 53 0.80 -2.14 -12.87
CA GLY A 53 1.61 -2.14 -14.07
C GLY A 53 1.51 -3.51 -14.73
N LEU A 54 1.23 -3.51 -16.02
CA LEU A 54 1.13 -4.72 -16.82
C LEU A 54 2.20 -4.72 -17.91
N GLU A 55 2.80 -5.88 -18.12
CA GLU A 55 3.50 -6.20 -19.38
C GLU A 55 2.68 -7.25 -20.12
N ASP A 56 2.28 -6.91 -21.34
CA ASP A 56 1.24 -7.58 -22.11
C ASP A 56 -0.07 -7.68 -21.32
N THR A 57 -0.39 -8.81 -20.73
CA THR A 57 -1.59 -8.99 -19.89
C THR A 57 -1.24 -9.38 -18.44
N GLU A 58 0.05 -9.49 -18.12
CA GLU A 58 0.50 -9.93 -16.81
C GLU A 58 0.70 -8.76 -15.86
N VAL A 59 0.16 -8.86 -14.65
CA VAL A 59 0.43 -7.88 -13.59
C VAL A 59 1.85 -8.09 -13.06
N VAL A 60 2.72 -7.12 -13.33
CA VAL A 60 4.13 -7.15 -12.93
C VAL A 60 4.47 -6.16 -11.80
N ALA A 61 3.58 -5.22 -11.54
CA ALA A 61 3.74 -4.29 -10.43
C ALA A 61 2.39 -3.88 -9.85
N VAL A 62 2.36 -3.63 -8.55
CA VAL A 62 1.20 -3.10 -7.83
C VAL A 62 1.62 -2.00 -6.88
N ARG A 63 0.83 -0.95 -6.83
CA ARG A 63 0.94 0.15 -5.88
C ARG A 63 -0.42 0.39 -5.24
N THR A 64 -0.49 0.31 -3.91
CA THR A 64 -1.75 0.46 -3.17
C THR A 64 -1.66 1.61 -2.18
N PHE A 65 -2.71 2.42 -2.17
CA PHE A 65 -2.92 3.48 -1.20
C PHE A 65 -4.22 3.20 -0.45
N MET A 66 -4.08 2.72 0.78
CA MET A 66 -5.20 2.43 1.66
C MET A 66 -5.80 3.74 2.19
N ARG A 67 -7.09 3.94 2.02
CA ARG A 67 -7.81 5.12 2.53
C ARG A 67 -7.68 5.20 4.04
N TRP A 68 -7.53 6.42 4.53
CA TRP A 68 -7.37 6.74 5.93
C TRP A 68 -8.04 8.08 6.25
N GLN A 69 -8.28 8.32 7.53
CA GLN A 69 -8.75 9.62 8.00
C GLN A 69 -7.92 10.05 9.20
N LEU A 70 -7.42 11.25 9.16
CA LEU A 70 -6.66 11.86 10.23
C LEU A 70 -7.52 12.90 10.95
N ARG A 71 -7.25 13.10 12.23
CA ARG A 71 -7.90 14.16 13.03
C ARG A 71 -6.90 15.28 13.26
N GLU A 72 -7.32 16.49 12.95
CA GLU A 72 -6.56 17.71 13.23
C GLU A 72 -6.66 18.09 14.72
N PRO A 73 -5.73 18.93 15.24
CA PRO A 73 -5.76 19.37 16.63
C PRO A 73 -7.04 20.09 17.03
N ASP A 74 -7.68 20.80 16.12
CA ASP A 74 -8.96 21.50 16.32
C ASP A 74 -10.19 20.58 16.23
N GLY A 75 -9.97 19.28 15.95
CA GLY A 75 -11.01 18.27 15.81
C GLY A 75 -11.49 18.04 14.37
N GLY A 76 -11.02 18.82 13.40
CA GLY A 76 -11.28 18.61 11.97
C GLY A 76 -10.86 17.21 11.49
N LEU A 77 -11.45 16.78 10.40
CA LEU A 77 -11.14 15.48 9.77
C LEU A 77 -10.56 15.69 8.39
N VAL A 78 -9.39 15.13 8.14
CA VAL A 78 -8.68 15.18 6.86
C VAL A 78 -8.63 13.81 6.23
N GLN A 79 -9.01 13.74 4.95
CA GLN A 79 -8.83 12.52 4.17
C GLN A 79 -7.35 12.29 3.90
N ALA A 80 -6.92 11.06 4.10
CA ALA A 80 -5.54 10.67 3.90
C ALA A 80 -5.47 9.32 3.20
N ALA A 81 -4.29 8.97 2.70
CA ALA A 81 -4.03 7.63 2.22
C ALA A 81 -2.65 7.15 2.66
N ARG A 82 -2.59 5.89 3.06
CA ARG A 82 -1.37 5.22 3.47
C ARG A 82 -0.86 4.33 2.35
N ALA A 83 0.38 4.54 1.92
CA ALA A 83 1.04 3.63 0.99
C ALA A 83 1.31 2.28 1.68
N VAL A 84 0.79 1.20 1.12
CA VAL A 84 0.91 -0.18 1.62
C VAL A 84 0.98 -1.16 0.45
N ASP A 85 1.35 -2.39 0.72
CA ASP A 85 1.27 -3.52 -0.23
C ASP A 85 1.78 -3.15 -1.64
N THR A 86 2.99 -2.63 -1.68
CA THR A 86 3.66 -2.23 -2.92
C THR A 86 4.67 -3.30 -3.30
N VAL A 87 4.53 -3.83 -4.50
CA VAL A 87 5.41 -4.86 -5.04
C VAL A 87 5.70 -4.60 -6.51
N THR A 88 6.93 -4.87 -6.90
CA THR A 88 7.31 -5.07 -8.32
C THR A 88 7.92 -6.45 -8.43
N ASP A 89 7.44 -7.22 -9.39
CA ASP A 89 7.97 -8.54 -9.72
C ASP A 89 9.50 -8.48 -9.86
N ARG A 90 10.21 -9.52 -9.39
CA ARG A 90 11.67 -9.51 -9.29
C ARG A 90 12.34 -9.30 -10.63
N ASP A 91 11.82 -9.94 -11.69
CA ASP A 91 12.38 -9.87 -13.03
C ASP A 91 12.07 -8.54 -13.75
N HIS A 92 11.19 -7.73 -13.13
CA HIS A 92 10.74 -6.43 -13.65
C HIS A 92 11.24 -5.25 -12.83
N ARG A 93 12.09 -5.47 -11.83
CA ARG A 93 12.69 -4.41 -11.01
C ARG A 93 13.67 -3.54 -11.81
N ALA A 94 13.98 -2.37 -11.28
CA ALA A 94 14.85 -1.37 -11.90
C ALA A 94 14.36 -0.82 -13.27
N ARG A 95 13.10 -1.07 -13.65
CA ARG A 95 12.48 -0.54 -14.88
C ARG A 95 11.58 0.68 -14.65
N GLY A 96 11.67 1.30 -13.48
CA GLY A 96 10.94 2.53 -13.14
C GLY A 96 9.47 2.34 -12.73
N TRP A 97 8.99 1.11 -12.56
CA TRP A 97 7.60 0.81 -12.18
C TRP A 97 7.16 1.54 -10.91
N PHE A 98 7.98 1.49 -9.85
CA PHE A 98 7.66 2.15 -8.59
C PHE A 98 7.41 3.65 -8.76
N ARG A 99 8.31 4.35 -9.47
CA ARG A 99 8.20 5.79 -9.74
C ARG A 99 6.92 6.10 -10.52
N ARG A 100 6.73 5.48 -11.68
CA ARG A 100 5.59 5.73 -12.58
C ARG A 100 4.24 5.48 -11.89
N LEU A 101 4.12 4.34 -11.18
CA LEU A 101 2.91 4.01 -10.43
C LEU A 101 2.66 5.01 -9.30
N THR A 102 3.71 5.46 -8.61
CA THR A 102 3.56 6.42 -7.51
C THR A 102 3.11 7.79 -8.03
N GLU A 103 3.74 8.31 -9.08
CA GLU A 103 3.41 9.60 -9.67
C GLU A 103 1.94 9.63 -10.13
N LEU A 104 1.51 8.66 -10.93
CA LEU A 104 0.12 8.54 -11.38
C LEU A 104 -0.88 8.37 -10.23
N SER A 105 -0.51 7.62 -9.20
CA SER A 105 -1.35 7.44 -8.02
C SER A 105 -1.51 8.74 -7.23
N MET A 106 -0.44 9.52 -7.09
CA MET A 106 -0.47 10.80 -6.37
C MET A 106 -1.37 11.81 -7.08
N ASP A 107 -1.24 11.94 -8.40
CA ASP A 107 -2.09 12.82 -9.22
C ASP A 107 -3.58 12.44 -9.07
N SER A 108 -3.88 11.15 -9.18
CA SER A 108 -5.24 10.65 -9.02
C SER A 108 -5.80 10.87 -7.62
N LEU A 109 -5.00 10.64 -6.57
CA LEU A 109 -5.42 10.86 -5.19
C LEU A 109 -5.69 12.33 -4.90
N GLY A 110 -4.86 13.24 -5.44
CA GLY A 110 -5.09 14.68 -5.36
C GLY A 110 -6.41 15.08 -6.00
N ALA A 111 -6.69 14.58 -7.20
CA ALA A 111 -7.96 14.81 -7.90
C ALA A 111 -9.18 14.24 -7.14
N ASP A 112 -9.00 13.15 -6.41
CA ASP A 112 -10.04 12.53 -5.57
C ASP A 112 -10.15 13.16 -4.16
N GLY A 113 -9.52 14.32 -3.93
CA GLY A 113 -9.61 15.08 -2.69
C GLY A 113 -8.89 14.43 -1.49
N VAL A 114 -7.78 13.75 -1.73
CA VAL A 114 -6.92 13.16 -0.70
C VAL A 114 -5.63 13.98 -0.55
N PRO A 115 -5.62 15.00 0.32
CA PRO A 115 -4.50 15.94 0.42
C PRO A 115 -3.28 15.39 1.16
N VAL A 116 -3.43 14.31 1.93
CA VAL A 116 -2.36 13.78 2.76
C VAL A 116 -2.02 12.35 2.39
N LEU A 117 -0.78 12.13 1.99
CA LEU A 117 -0.21 10.80 1.79
C LEU A 117 0.85 10.54 2.84
N PHE A 118 0.83 9.36 3.46
CA PHE A 118 1.84 9.00 4.45
C PHE A 118 2.27 7.53 4.33
N ASN A 119 3.46 7.26 4.83
CA ASN A 119 4.02 5.91 4.86
C ASN A 119 5.07 5.82 5.97
N PRO A 120 5.05 4.82 6.85
CA PRO A 120 6.22 4.41 7.60
C PRO A 120 7.09 3.49 6.70
N PRO A 121 8.04 4.05 5.92
CA PRO A 121 8.78 3.28 4.95
C PRO A 121 9.80 2.37 5.64
N ASN A 122 10.13 1.24 4.99
CA ASN A 122 11.31 0.47 5.35
C ASN A 122 12.57 1.10 4.72
N ALA A 123 13.74 0.59 5.08
CA ALA A 123 15.02 1.10 4.57
C ALA A 123 15.14 1.06 3.04
N GLN A 124 14.44 0.14 2.39
CA GLN A 124 14.47 -0.02 0.93
C GLN A 124 13.58 1.02 0.23
N SER A 125 12.40 1.33 0.77
CA SER A 125 11.44 2.24 0.12
C SER A 125 11.63 3.71 0.51
N ALA A 126 12.29 4.02 1.63
CA ALA A 126 12.50 5.37 2.08
C ALA A 126 13.24 6.26 1.05
N PRO A 127 14.40 5.86 0.50
CA PRO A 127 15.11 6.67 -0.50
C PRO A 127 14.28 6.93 -1.75
N ALA A 128 13.51 5.93 -2.20
CA ALA A 128 12.65 6.07 -3.37
C ALA A 128 11.51 7.07 -3.13
N ASN A 129 10.87 7.03 -1.95
CA ASN A 129 9.83 8.01 -1.60
C ASN A 129 10.42 9.44 -1.53
N LEU A 130 11.56 9.62 -0.87
CA LEU A 130 12.22 10.92 -0.78
C LEU A 130 12.57 11.50 -2.17
N SER A 131 13.02 10.66 -3.10
CA SER A 131 13.29 11.08 -4.49
C SER A 131 12.05 11.50 -5.27
N LEU A 132 10.86 11.19 -4.77
CA LEU A 132 9.55 11.58 -5.31
C LEU A 132 8.94 12.79 -4.57
N GLY A 133 9.72 13.49 -3.76
CA GLY A 133 9.28 14.70 -3.07
C GLY A 133 8.57 14.45 -1.74
N TRP A 134 8.60 13.23 -1.22
CA TRP A 134 8.08 12.97 0.12
C TRP A 134 9.02 13.57 1.17
N SER A 135 8.45 14.16 2.22
CA SER A 135 9.22 14.71 3.34
C SER A 135 9.34 13.68 4.47
N ASP A 136 10.52 13.60 5.08
CA ASP A 136 10.68 12.81 6.30
C ASP A 136 10.08 13.55 7.50
N GLN A 137 9.34 12.82 8.31
CA GLN A 137 8.71 13.36 9.51
C GLN A 137 9.13 12.54 10.73
N PRO A 138 9.13 13.12 11.93
CA PRO A 138 9.40 12.39 13.16
C PRO A 138 8.48 11.17 13.27
N ARG A 139 9.07 10.01 13.60
CA ARG A 139 8.28 8.79 13.76
C ARG A 139 7.39 8.91 14.99
N PRO A 140 6.08 8.62 14.85
CA PRO A 140 5.19 8.58 16.00
C PRO A 140 5.62 7.48 16.96
N SER A 141 5.53 7.75 18.25
CA SER A 141 5.74 6.72 19.26
C SER A 141 4.61 5.70 19.19
N VAL A 142 4.99 4.43 19.08
CA VAL A 142 4.02 3.33 19.06
C VAL A 142 3.96 2.70 20.45
N TRP A 143 2.80 2.79 21.09
CA TRP A 143 2.54 2.20 22.39
C TRP A 143 1.67 0.97 22.25
N PHE A 144 2.07 -0.13 22.87
CA PHE A 144 1.29 -1.36 22.92
C PHE A 144 0.73 -1.57 24.31
N ARG A 145 -0.59 -1.74 24.40
CA ARG A 145 -1.25 -2.17 25.62
C ARG A 145 -1.85 -3.55 25.37
N PRO A 146 -1.19 -4.63 25.78
CA PRO A 146 -1.77 -5.96 25.63
C PRO A 146 -3.02 -6.09 26.51
N SER A 147 -4.13 -6.49 25.92
CA SER A 147 -5.39 -6.69 26.63
C SER A 147 -5.40 -7.99 27.47
N ARG A 148 -4.50 -8.93 27.16
CA ARG A 148 -4.34 -10.20 27.86
C ARG A 148 -2.85 -10.57 27.92
N LEU A 149 -2.40 -11.17 29.03
CA LEU A 149 -1.02 -11.66 29.17
C LEU A 149 -0.59 -12.63 28.06
N ARG A 150 -1.54 -13.41 27.53
CA ARG A 150 -1.31 -14.32 26.38
C ARG A 150 -0.93 -13.62 25.07
N SER A 151 -1.17 -12.33 24.95
CA SER A 151 -0.84 -11.55 23.74
C SER A 151 0.62 -11.05 23.73
N VAL A 152 1.32 -11.10 24.86
CA VAL A 152 2.70 -10.61 25.00
C VAL A 152 3.69 -11.35 24.07
N PRO A 153 3.66 -12.70 23.95
CA PRO A 153 4.58 -13.42 23.07
C PRO A 153 4.40 -13.09 21.58
N VAL A 154 3.17 -12.76 21.16
CA VAL A 154 2.87 -12.39 19.78
C VAL A 154 3.49 -11.03 19.45
N VAL A 155 3.38 -10.06 20.37
CA VAL A 155 3.96 -8.71 20.18
C VAL A 155 5.49 -8.77 20.15
N LEU A 156 6.12 -9.62 20.94
CA LEU A 156 7.58 -9.77 20.96
C LEU A 156 8.16 -10.46 19.71
N ARG A 157 7.36 -11.27 19.01
CA ARG A 157 7.78 -11.96 17.77
C ARG A 157 7.60 -11.12 16.51
N SER A 158 6.89 -10.00 16.57
CA SER A 158 6.58 -9.12 15.43
C SER A 158 7.57 -7.95 15.26
N ARG A 159 8.71 -8.01 15.97
CA ARG A 159 9.79 -7.01 15.86
C ARG A 159 10.89 -7.47 14.92
#